data_4e4e663de4f0234af929e6e8849a539c
#
_entry.id   4e4e663de4f0234af929e6e8849a539c
#
_cell.length_a   1.000
_cell.length_b   1.000
_cell.length_c   1.000
_cell.angle_alpha   90.00
_cell.angle_beta   90.00
_cell.angle_gamma   90.00
#
_symmetry.space_group_name_H-M   'P 1'
#
loop_
_entity.id
_entity.type
_entity.pdbx_description
1 polymer ?
#
loop_
_entity_poly.entity_id
_entity_poly.type
_entity_poly.pdbx_seq_one_letter_code
_entity_poly.pdbx_strand_id
1 'polypeptide(L)'
;MKKELPIMIFHKDNQDYYGGDQDWFPDEWARRAGCESVCAADMACFYEHKLDISYPDFLELMTKMFKLNTPGIMGFPYFYKFAKNFKKYMKHIGLNVEPIYQKITESPEQGVHFVKTAIDQGHPIGMLILTHEAQILEEETWHWMCITCYEETASDTSIIFSSCGERVCVGASTLFNKSHKNIVKLVTFD
;
A
#
# COMPACT_ATOMS: atom_id res chain seq x y z
N MET A 1 17.00 10.47 9.90
CA MET A 1 17.33 10.05 8.50
C MET A 1 16.02 9.81 7.77
N LYS A 2 15.90 10.26 6.50
CA LYS A 2 14.71 10.03 5.66
C LYS A 2 15.11 9.22 4.44
N LYS A 3 14.32 8.24 4.06
CA LYS A 3 14.41 7.55 2.78
C LYS A 3 13.03 7.38 2.16
N GLU A 4 12.90 7.78 0.89
CA GLU A 4 11.64 7.81 0.16
C GLU A 4 11.83 7.19 -1.21
N LEU A 5 10.96 6.26 -1.57
CA LEU A 5 10.86 5.70 -2.90
C LEU A 5 9.93 6.59 -3.73
N PRO A 6 10.20 6.75 -5.04
CA PRO A 6 9.31 7.51 -5.90
C PRO A 6 7.96 6.81 -6.05
N ILE A 7 6.91 7.61 -6.14
CA ILE A 7 5.54 7.18 -6.49
C ILE A 7 4.99 8.17 -7.53
N MET A 8 3.98 7.75 -8.29
CA MET A 8 3.32 8.62 -9.24
C MET A 8 2.64 9.79 -8.53
N ILE A 9 2.73 10.97 -9.12
CA ILE A 9 1.96 12.15 -8.70
C ILE A 9 1.02 12.50 -9.84
N PHE A 10 -0.28 12.43 -9.57
CA PHE A 10 -1.29 12.80 -10.56
C PHE A 10 -1.83 14.18 -10.27
N HIS A 11 -1.86 15.03 -11.29
CA HIS A 11 -2.47 16.36 -11.22
C HIS A 11 -3.87 16.29 -11.85
N LYS A 12 -4.90 16.35 -11.04
CA LYS A 12 -6.29 16.22 -11.49
C LYS A 12 -7.20 17.14 -10.69
N ASP A 13 -8.12 17.84 -11.39
CA ASP A 13 -9.13 18.72 -10.78
C ASP A 13 -8.54 19.78 -9.82
N ASN A 14 -7.36 20.35 -10.16
CA ASN A 14 -6.56 21.28 -9.36
C ASN A 14 -6.05 20.70 -8.03
N GLN A 15 -5.93 19.40 -7.93
CA GLN A 15 -5.42 18.69 -6.78
C GLN A 15 -4.28 17.74 -7.21
N ASP A 16 -3.30 17.58 -6.32
CA ASP A 16 -2.22 16.61 -6.45
C ASP A 16 -2.57 15.33 -5.67
N TYR A 17 -2.44 14.20 -6.34
CA TYR A 17 -2.66 12.88 -5.74
C TYR A 17 -1.32 12.15 -5.60
N TYR A 18 -1.07 11.61 -4.44
CA TYR A 18 0.10 10.81 -4.11
C TYR A 18 -0.20 9.33 -4.31
N GLY A 19 0.10 8.81 -5.50
CA GLY A 19 -0.38 7.50 -5.96
C GLY A 19 -1.82 7.55 -6.46
N GLY A 20 -2.45 6.39 -6.55
CA GLY A 20 -3.81 6.24 -7.05
C GLY A 20 -4.90 6.48 -6.02
N ASP A 21 -6.12 6.67 -6.54
CA ASP A 21 -7.32 6.84 -5.73
C ASP A 21 -8.44 5.88 -6.22
N GLN A 22 -9.05 5.15 -5.31
CA GLN A 22 -10.14 4.22 -5.63
C GLN A 22 -11.41 4.93 -6.15
N ASP A 23 -11.61 6.20 -5.81
CA ASP A 23 -12.74 6.98 -6.31
C ASP A 23 -12.67 7.26 -7.83
N TRP A 24 -11.54 6.98 -8.44
CA TRP A 24 -11.40 7.06 -9.90
C TRP A 24 -12.05 5.91 -10.67
N PHE A 25 -12.38 4.81 -10.01
CA PHE A 25 -13.07 3.71 -10.69
C PHE A 25 -14.42 4.18 -11.22
N PRO A 26 -14.78 3.83 -12.48
CA PRO A 26 -16.10 4.15 -13.04
C PRO A 26 -17.24 3.36 -12.36
N ASP A 27 -16.94 2.17 -11.87
CA ASP A 27 -17.89 1.28 -11.20
C ASP A 27 -18.01 1.61 -9.71
N GLU A 28 -19.23 1.70 -9.20
CA GLU A 28 -19.51 2.06 -7.80
C GLU A 28 -18.95 1.03 -6.80
N TRP A 29 -19.05 -0.26 -7.15
CA TRP A 29 -18.51 -1.31 -6.28
C TRP A 29 -16.98 -1.24 -6.22
N ALA A 30 -16.32 -0.98 -7.33
CA ALA A 30 -14.88 -0.80 -7.37
C ALA A 30 -14.42 0.41 -6.55
N ARG A 31 -15.19 1.52 -6.54
CA ARG A 31 -14.92 2.66 -5.64
C ARG A 31 -15.03 2.30 -4.16
N ARG A 32 -15.89 1.35 -3.79
CA ARG A 32 -16.07 0.93 -2.39
C ARG A 32 -15.11 -0.17 -1.92
N ALA A 33 -14.61 -0.97 -2.85
CA ALA A 33 -13.88 -2.20 -2.54
C ALA A 33 -12.51 -2.32 -3.22
N GLY A 34 -12.05 -1.27 -3.90
CA GLY A 34 -10.90 -1.31 -4.79
C GLY A 34 -9.57 -0.84 -4.20
N CYS A 35 -9.49 -0.55 -2.90
CA CYS A 35 -8.26 -0.07 -2.25
C CYS A 35 -7.06 -0.98 -2.49
N GLU A 36 -7.27 -2.28 -2.41
CA GLU A 36 -6.25 -3.30 -2.70
C GLU A 36 -5.73 -3.20 -4.14
N SER A 37 -6.61 -2.92 -5.09
CA SER A 37 -6.26 -2.81 -6.51
C SER A 37 -5.47 -1.53 -6.81
N VAL A 38 -5.75 -0.45 -6.08
CA VAL A 38 -4.96 0.78 -6.10
C VAL A 38 -3.56 0.52 -5.55
N CYS A 39 -3.46 -0.07 -4.36
CA CYS A 39 -2.18 -0.45 -3.77
C CYS A 39 -1.36 -1.34 -4.72
N ALA A 40 -1.98 -2.33 -5.35
CA ALA A 40 -1.32 -3.19 -6.32
C ALA A 40 -0.87 -2.43 -7.57
N ALA A 41 -1.64 -1.45 -8.05
CA ALA A 41 -1.27 -0.63 -9.20
C ALA A 41 -0.10 0.31 -8.86
N ASP A 42 -0.11 0.94 -7.69
CA ASP A 42 1.00 1.77 -7.20
C ASP A 42 2.30 0.97 -7.15
N MET A 43 2.26 -0.22 -6.54
CA MET A 43 3.42 -1.11 -6.47
C MET A 43 3.87 -1.58 -7.86
N ALA A 44 2.94 -1.94 -8.76
CA ALA A 44 3.26 -2.39 -10.10
C ALA A 44 3.97 -1.31 -10.91
N CYS A 45 3.48 -0.06 -10.87
CA CYS A 45 4.14 1.06 -11.54
C CYS A 45 5.58 1.26 -11.06
N PHE A 46 5.82 1.09 -9.76
CA PHE A 46 7.18 1.17 -9.22
C PHE A 46 8.09 0.08 -9.82
N TYR A 47 7.68 -1.18 -9.76
CA TYR A 47 8.48 -2.31 -10.27
C TYR A 47 8.63 -2.30 -11.80
N GLU A 48 7.66 -1.75 -12.52
CA GLU A 48 7.70 -1.59 -13.98
C GLU A 48 8.46 -0.34 -14.42
N HIS A 49 8.94 0.49 -13.48
CA HIS A 49 9.56 1.80 -13.74
C HIS A 49 8.67 2.75 -14.56
N LYS A 50 7.35 2.71 -14.32
CA LYS A 50 6.32 3.51 -15.00
C LYS A 50 5.80 4.64 -14.13
N LEU A 51 6.69 5.44 -13.57
CA LEU A 51 6.32 6.53 -12.66
C LEU A 51 5.74 7.77 -13.37
N ASP A 52 5.87 7.83 -14.70
CA ASP A 52 5.31 8.84 -15.61
C ASP A 52 4.05 8.36 -16.33
N ILE A 53 3.42 7.28 -15.83
CA ILE A 53 2.20 6.71 -16.41
C ILE A 53 1.08 7.76 -16.49
N SER A 54 0.36 7.79 -17.61
CA SER A 54 -0.78 8.68 -17.76
C SER A 54 -1.96 8.26 -16.87
N TYR A 55 -2.81 9.21 -16.48
CA TYR A 55 -4.03 8.92 -15.71
C TYR A 55 -4.93 7.84 -16.36
N PRO A 56 -5.23 7.88 -17.69
CA PRO A 56 -6.02 6.82 -18.32
C PRO A 56 -5.36 5.44 -18.25
N ASP A 57 -4.04 5.36 -18.47
CA ASP A 57 -3.32 4.09 -18.45
C ASP A 57 -3.24 3.53 -17.01
N PHE A 58 -3.10 4.40 -16.02
CA PHE A 58 -3.12 4.00 -14.62
C PHE A 58 -4.50 3.48 -14.20
N LEU A 59 -5.58 4.13 -14.64
CA LEU A 59 -6.95 3.66 -14.40
C LEU A 59 -7.21 2.29 -15.05
N GLU A 60 -6.65 2.05 -16.23
CA GLU A 60 -6.68 0.72 -16.87
C GLU A 60 -5.94 -0.31 -16.02
N LEU A 61 -4.76 0.04 -15.51
CA LEU A 61 -3.97 -0.83 -14.63
C LEU A 61 -4.72 -1.14 -13.32
N MET A 62 -5.31 -0.14 -12.67
CA MET A 62 -6.17 -0.33 -11.50
C MET A 62 -7.32 -1.31 -11.80
N THR A 63 -7.99 -1.13 -12.95
CA THR A 63 -9.09 -1.98 -13.40
C THR A 63 -8.60 -3.42 -13.63
N LYS A 64 -7.41 -3.60 -14.18
CA LYS A 64 -6.79 -4.91 -14.37
C LYS A 64 -6.50 -5.60 -13.03
N MET A 65 -5.97 -4.86 -12.05
CA MET A 65 -5.73 -5.37 -10.69
C MET A 65 -7.04 -5.76 -10.01
N PHE A 66 -8.10 -4.95 -10.17
CA PHE A 66 -9.43 -5.24 -9.63
C PHE A 66 -10.00 -6.55 -10.18
N LYS A 67 -9.89 -6.79 -11.49
CA LYS A 67 -10.30 -8.07 -12.11
C LYS A 67 -9.48 -9.25 -11.62
N LEU A 68 -8.18 -9.04 -11.38
CA LEU A 68 -7.27 -10.09 -10.92
C LEU A 68 -7.61 -10.55 -9.49
N ASN A 69 -8.01 -9.64 -8.62
CA ASN A 69 -8.28 -9.92 -7.23
C ASN A 69 -9.77 -10.18 -6.93
N THR A 70 -10.66 -9.51 -7.63
CA THR A 70 -12.13 -9.66 -7.53
C THR A 70 -12.59 -9.61 -6.06
N PRO A 71 -12.75 -8.39 -5.48
CA PRO A 71 -13.22 -8.23 -4.11
C PRO A 71 -14.60 -8.85 -3.89
N GLY A 72 -14.79 -9.48 -2.74
CA GLY A 72 -16.11 -9.94 -2.27
C GLY A 72 -16.84 -8.85 -1.47
N ILE A 73 -18.01 -9.18 -0.91
CA ILE A 73 -18.87 -8.26 -0.11
C ILE A 73 -18.08 -7.54 1.01
N MET A 74 -17.05 -8.18 1.54
CA MET A 74 -16.17 -7.63 2.59
C MET A 74 -14.91 -6.98 2.02
N GLY A 75 -14.91 -6.54 0.77
CA GLY A 75 -13.69 -6.05 0.10
C GLY A 75 -12.68 -7.18 -0.14
N PHE A 76 -11.39 -6.87 0.01
CA PHE A 76 -10.31 -7.84 -0.20
C PHE A 76 -9.38 -7.99 1.01
N PRO A 77 -9.79 -8.61 2.12
CA PRO A 77 -8.95 -8.82 3.31
C PRO A 77 -7.97 -10.00 3.18
N TYR A 78 -7.81 -10.55 1.99
CA TYR A 78 -7.09 -11.81 1.72
C TYR A 78 -5.61 -11.57 1.44
N PHE A 79 -4.84 -11.27 2.48
CA PHE A 79 -3.44 -10.89 2.44
C PHE A 79 -2.54 -11.80 1.59
N TYR A 80 -2.57 -13.11 1.82
CA TYR A 80 -1.75 -14.04 1.04
C TYR A 80 -2.24 -14.23 -0.40
N LYS A 81 -3.55 -14.05 -0.63
CA LYS A 81 -4.10 -14.09 -1.99
C LYS A 81 -3.66 -12.86 -2.79
N PHE A 82 -3.62 -11.67 -2.16
CA PHE A 82 -3.04 -10.47 -2.74
C PHE A 82 -1.61 -10.73 -3.24
N ALA A 83 -0.74 -11.18 -2.35
CA ALA A 83 0.66 -11.44 -2.68
C ALA A 83 0.83 -12.48 -3.80
N LYS A 84 0.06 -13.57 -3.74
CA LYS A 84 0.06 -14.60 -4.79
C LYS A 84 -0.38 -14.06 -6.15
N ASN A 85 -1.43 -13.24 -6.18
CA ASN A 85 -1.97 -12.68 -7.41
C ASN A 85 -1.03 -11.60 -7.96
N PHE A 86 -0.47 -10.76 -7.11
CA PHE A 86 0.53 -9.77 -7.51
C PHE A 86 1.78 -10.45 -8.11
N LYS A 87 2.35 -11.45 -7.45
CA LYS A 87 3.46 -12.26 -8.00
C LYS A 87 3.11 -12.85 -9.37
N LYS A 88 1.88 -13.38 -9.53
CA LYS A 88 1.42 -13.93 -10.81
C LYS A 88 1.36 -12.85 -11.90
N TYR A 89 0.88 -11.65 -11.56
CA TYR A 89 0.86 -10.52 -12.47
C TYR A 89 2.28 -10.11 -12.89
N MET A 90 3.20 -9.94 -11.93
CA MET A 90 4.58 -9.57 -12.19
C MET A 90 5.27 -10.59 -13.11
N LYS A 91 5.08 -11.88 -12.85
CA LYS A 91 5.60 -12.94 -13.72
C LYS A 91 5.03 -12.87 -15.14
N HIS A 92 3.76 -12.51 -15.29
CA HIS A 92 3.12 -12.38 -16.62
C HIS A 92 3.76 -11.25 -17.46
N ILE A 93 4.23 -10.20 -16.83
CA ILE A 93 4.93 -9.09 -17.49
C ILE A 93 6.45 -9.27 -17.55
N GLY A 94 6.96 -10.45 -17.18
CA GLY A 94 8.38 -10.81 -17.29
C GLY A 94 9.23 -10.46 -16.06
N LEU A 95 8.62 -10.01 -14.98
CA LEU A 95 9.31 -9.71 -13.72
C LEU A 95 9.11 -10.86 -12.73
N ASN A 96 10.21 -11.39 -12.19
CA ASN A 96 10.15 -12.42 -11.17
C ASN A 96 10.35 -11.77 -9.80
N VAL A 97 9.35 -11.86 -8.97
CA VAL A 97 9.38 -11.32 -7.60
C VAL A 97 8.91 -12.36 -6.60
N GLU A 98 9.47 -12.33 -5.39
CA GLU A 98 9.06 -13.22 -4.29
C GLU A 98 8.49 -12.39 -3.13
N PRO A 99 7.32 -12.75 -2.60
CA PRO A 99 6.71 -12.01 -1.52
C PRO A 99 7.43 -12.27 -0.18
N ILE A 100 7.71 -11.21 0.55
CA ILE A 100 8.20 -11.21 1.92
C ILE A 100 7.10 -10.65 2.81
N TYR A 101 6.75 -11.35 3.87
CA TYR A 101 5.60 -11.07 4.72
C TYR A 101 6.00 -10.66 6.13
N GLN A 102 5.26 -9.71 6.70
CA GLN A 102 5.31 -9.40 8.11
C GLN A 102 3.89 -9.16 8.66
N LYS A 103 3.55 -9.87 9.73
CA LYS A 103 2.40 -9.55 10.58
C LYS A 103 2.95 -8.92 11.85
N ILE A 104 2.46 -7.75 12.19
CA ILE A 104 2.91 -7.05 13.39
C ILE A 104 2.20 -7.66 14.59
N THR A 105 2.96 -8.28 15.48
CA THR A 105 2.41 -9.02 16.64
C THR A 105 3.18 -8.80 17.94
N GLU A 106 4.43 -8.36 17.86
CA GLU A 106 5.34 -8.34 19.01
C GLU A 106 5.62 -6.93 19.49
N SER A 107 6.06 -6.03 18.60
CA SER A 107 6.40 -4.67 18.98
C SER A 107 6.43 -3.72 17.77
N PRO A 108 6.38 -2.39 18.00
CA PRO A 108 6.57 -1.40 16.94
C PRO A 108 7.88 -1.55 16.17
N GLU A 109 8.96 -1.96 16.85
CA GLU A 109 10.29 -2.14 16.25
C GLU A 109 10.28 -3.21 15.15
N GLN A 110 9.42 -4.22 15.27
CA GLN A 110 9.23 -5.24 14.24
C GLN A 110 8.74 -4.62 12.93
N GLY A 111 7.76 -3.72 13.00
CA GLY A 111 7.25 -2.98 11.85
C GLY A 111 8.29 -2.01 11.28
N VAL A 112 8.95 -1.26 12.14
CA VAL A 112 10.02 -0.33 11.74
C VAL A 112 11.14 -1.06 11.02
N HIS A 113 11.60 -2.18 11.58
CA HIS A 113 12.67 -2.98 10.97
C HIS A 113 12.27 -3.47 9.58
N PHE A 114 11.06 -4.00 9.43
CA PHE A 114 10.55 -4.46 8.14
C PHE A 114 10.49 -3.32 7.11
N VAL A 115 9.90 -2.18 7.49
CA VAL A 115 9.76 -1.03 6.59
C VAL A 115 11.12 -0.49 6.18
N LYS A 116 12.03 -0.29 7.12
CA LYS A 116 13.39 0.20 6.81
C LYS A 116 14.12 -0.76 5.88
N THR A 117 14.10 -2.05 6.18
CA THR A 117 14.77 -3.06 5.34
C THR A 117 14.24 -3.03 3.92
N ALA A 118 12.92 -3.05 3.73
CA ALA A 118 12.32 -3.03 2.40
C ALA A 118 12.63 -1.73 1.63
N ILE A 119 12.39 -0.57 2.26
CA ILE A 119 12.63 0.74 1.63
C ILE A 119 14.13 0.94 1.33
N ASP A 120 15.03 0.47 2.21
CA ASP A 120 16.48 0.55 2.01
C ASP A 120 16.95 -0.32 0.84
N GLN A 121 16.28 -1.41 0.58
CA GLN A 121 16.50 -2.27 -0.59
C GLN A 121 15.81 -1.76 -1.87
N GLY A 122 14.99 -0.71 -1.76
CA GLY A 122 14.27 -0.15 -2.91
C GLY A 122 12.95 -0.84 -3.19
N HIS A 123 12.28 -1.43 -2.20
CA HIS A 123 11.02 -2.15 -2.37
C HIS A 123 9.87 -1.43 -1.66
N PRO A 124 8.80 -1.02 -2.37
CA PRO A 124 7.58 -0.51 -1.76
C PRO A 124 6.84 -1.63 -1.02
N ILE A 125 5.96 -1.24 -0.08
CA ILE A 125 5.31 -2.19 0.81
C ILE A 125 3.80 -2.03 0.71
N GLY A 126 3.09 -3.12 0.39
CA GLY A 126 1.64 -3.20 0.57
C GLY A 126 1.33 -3.39 2.06
N MET A 127 0.53 -2.50 2.61
CA MET A 127 0.06 -2.53 3.99
C MET A 127 -1.45 -2.75 4.03
N LEU A 128 -1.88 -3.73 4.84
CA LEU A 128 -3.28 -3.97 5.16
C LEU A 128 -3.51 -3.72 6.65
N ILE A 129 -4.37 -2.76 6.97
CA ILE A 129 -4.92 -2.57 8.32
C ILE A 129 -6.33 -3.16 8.32
N LEU A 130 -6.57 -4.24 9.08
CA LEU A 130 -7.92 -4.78 9.26
C LEU A 130 -8.65 -4.09 10.40
N THR A 131 -7.98 -3.90 11.53
CA THR A 131 -8.51 -3.20 12.71
C THR A 131 -7.40 -2.42 13.38
N HIS A 132 -7.74 -1.28 13.95
CA HIS A 132 -6.81 -0.46 14.73
C HIS A 132 -7.56 0.36 15.79
N GLU A 133 -6.99 0.52 17.00
CA GLU A 133 -7.64 1.26 18.09
C GLU A 133 -7.30 2.75 18.11
N ALA A 134 -6.25 3.17 17.41
CA ALA A 134 -5.89 4.58 17.35
C ALA A 134 -6.86 5.36 16.45
N GLN A 135 -7.48 6.41 17.00
CA GLN A 135 -8.48 7.21 16.30
C GLN A 135 -7.95 7.82 14.98
N ILE A 136 -6.67 8.19 14.94
CA ILE A 136 -6.04 8.74 13.72
C ILE A 136 -6.00 7.72 12.56
N LEU A 137 -6.18 6.43 12.84
CA LEU A 137 -6.20 5.35 11.85
C LEU A 137 -7.60 4.74 11.65
N GLU A 138 -8.66 5.40 12.15
CA GLU A 138 -10.02 4.89 12.04
C GLU A 138 -10.45 4.75 10.57
N GLU A 139 -10.16 5.75 9.74
CA GLU A 139 -10.47 5.74 8.30
C GLU A 139 -9.60 4.78 7.49
N GLU A 140 -8.45 4.36 8.04
CA GLU A 140 -7.52 3.42 7.42
C GLU A 140 -7.83 1.95 7.77
N THR A 141 -8.88 1.68 8.53
CA THR A 141 -9.28 0.30 8.85
C THR A 141 -9.99 -0.36 7.67
N TRP A 142 -9.83 -1.68 7.53
CA TRP A 142 -10.27 -2.45 6.35
C TRP A 142 -9.70 -1.90 5.04
N HIS A 143 -8.48 -1.38 5.09
CA HIS A 143 -7.90 -0.64 3.99
C HIS A 143 -6.50 -1.15 3.60
N TRP A 144 -6.23 -1.09 2.28
CA TRP A 144 -4.92 -1.35 1.70
C TRP A 144 -4.26 -0.05 1.30
N MET A 145 -2.98 0.08 1.62
CA MET A 145 -2.17 1.26 1.38
C MET A 145 -0.78 0.88 0.89
N CYS A 146 -0.08 1.79 0.22
CA CYS A 146 1.27 1.58 -0.26
C CYS A 146 2.27 2.43 0.54
N ILE A 147 3.13 1.80 1.36
CA ILE A 147 4.21 2.49 2.06
C ILE A 147 5.37 2.70 1.09
N THR A 148 5.85 3.94 1.02
CA THR A 148 6.93 4.36 0.13
C THR A 148 8.05 5.09 0.84
N CYS A 149 7.87 5.48 2.12
CA CYS A 149 8.83 6.32 2.81
C CYS A 149 8.84 6.05 4.31
N TYR A 150 10.01 6.20 4.92
CA TYR A 150 10.15 6.39 6.36
C TYR A 150 11.02 7.59 6.68
N GLU A 151 10.80 8.20 7.84
CA GLU A 151 11.61 9.29 8.36
C GLU A 151 11.88 9.11 9.85
N GLU A 152 13.16 8.95 10.22
CA GLU A 152 13.57 8.86 11.63
C GLU A 152 13.62 10.26 12.25
N THR A 153 12.93 10.43 13.33
CA THR A 153 12.98 11.61 14.21
C THR A 153 13.74 11.29 15.49
N ALA A 154 13.89 12.26 16.37
CA ALA A 154 14.55 12.05 17.67
C ALA A 154 13.73 11.15 18.61
N SER A 155 12.41 11.05 18.42
CA SER A 155 11.49 10.37 19.35
C SER A 155 10.76 9.16 18.73
N ASP A 156 10.64 9.08 17.39
CA ASP A 156 9.90 8.03 16.70
C ASP A 156 10.39 7.91 15.25
N THR A 157 9.90 6.91 14.54
CA THR A 157 10.03 6.77 13.09
C THR A 157 8.68 7.04 12.44
N SER A 158 8.58 8.07 11.61
CA SER A 158 7.40 8.32 10.79
C SER A 158 7.35 7.36 9.61
N ILE A 159 6.20 6.76 9.39
CA ILE A 159 5.89 5.90 8.23
C ILE A 159 4.96 6.69 7.31
N ILE A 160 5.34 6.79 6.03
CA ILE A 160 4.59 7.54 5.04
C ILE A 160 4.08 6.59 3.97
N PHE A 161 2.79 6.73 3.64
CA PHE A 161 2.12 5.87 2.68
C PHE A 161 1.09 6.63 1.83
N SER A 162 0.76 6.05 0.69
CA SER A 162 -0.37 6.45 -0.15
C SER A 162 -1.65 5.81 0.36
N SER A 163 -2.67 6.62 0.61
CA SER A 163 -4.03 6.19 0.95
C SER A 163 -5.02 7.02 0.16
N CYS A 164 -5.77 6.42 -0.76
CA CYS A 164 -6.76 7.12 -1.61
C CYS A 164 -6.21 8.43 -2.25
N GLY A 165 -4.98 8.38 -2.76
CA GLY A 165 -4.32 9.54 -3.38
C GLY A 165 -3.76 10.55 -2.39
N GLU A 166 -3.95 10.35 -1.08
CA GLU A 166 -3.37 11.20 -0.05
C GLU A 166 -2.02 10.68 0.44
N ARG A 167 -1.14 11.62 0.80
CA ARG A 167 0.13 11.32 1.43
C ARG A 167 -0.04 11.35 2.95
N VAL A 168 -0.25 10.19 3.54
CA VAL A 168 -0.47 10.03 4.98
C VAL A 168 0.85 9.77 5.70
N CYS A 169 1.02 10.39 6.90
CA CYS A 169 2.20 10.26 7.74
C CYS A 169 1.79 9.90 9.17
N VAL A 170 2.25 8.74 9.66
CA VAL A 170 1.92 8.25 11.01
C VAL A 170 3.18 7.77 11.73
N GLY A 171 3.31 8.07 13.01
CA GLY A 171 4.40 7.55 13.84
C GLY A 171 4.32 6.02 13.99
N ALA A 172 5.45 5.34 13.87
CA ALA A 172 5.52 3.89 13.96
C ALA A 172 5.07 3.36 15.32
N SER A 173 5.33 4.11 16.39
CA SER A 173 4.84 3.79 17.75
C SER A 173 3.31 3.72 17.83
N THR A 174 2.61 4.50 17.01
CA THR A 174 1.15 4.44 16.86
C THR A 174 0.75 3.35 15.88
N LEU A 175 1.27 3.38 14.65
CA LEU A 175 0.90 2.47 13.56
C LEU A 175 1.13 0.99 13.90
N PHE A 176 2.23 0.70 14.59
CA PHE A 176 2.63 -0.65 14.96
C PHE A 176 2.45 -0.94 16.45
N ASN A 177 1.60 -0.13 17.13
CA ASN A 177 1.31 -0.34 18.54
C ASN A 177 0.81 -1.76 18.79
N LYS A 178 1.40 -2.42 19.79
CA LYS A 178 0.98 -3.74 20.24
C LYS A 178 -0.34 -3.67 20.97
N SER A 179 -1.39 -4.12 20.32
CA SER A 179 -2.71 -4.33 20.93
C SER A 179 -3.36 -5.55 20.28
N HIS A 180 -4.12 -6.32 21.07
CA HIS A 180 -4.93 -7.42 20.53
C HIS A 180 -6.01 -6.96 19.55
N LYS A 181 -6.33 -5.66 19.55
CA LYS A 181 -7.27 -5.03 18.63
C LYS A 181 -6.64 -4.60 17.31
N ASN A 182 -5.31 -4.50 17.27
CA ASN A 182 -4.60 -4.04 16.09
C ASN A 182 -4.19 -5.21 15.21
N ILE A 183 -4.59 -5.18 13.94
CA ILE A 183 -4.20 -6.18 12.94
C ILE A 183 -3.63 -5.44 11.75
N VAL A 184 -2.30 -5.34 11.74
CA VAL A 184 -1.50 -4.73 10.66
C VAL A 184 -0.65 -5.80 10.01
N LYS A 185 -0.68 -5.88 8.68
CA LYS A 185 0.08 -6.84 7.88
C LYS A 185 0.81 -6.11 6.76
N LEU A 186 2.06 -6.46 6.57
CA LEU A 186 2.95 -5.87 5.57
C LEU A 186 3.43 -6.93 4.59
N VAL A 187 3.47 -6.59 3.31
CA VAL A 187 4.07 -7.42 2.25
C VAL A 187 4.91 -6.55 1.33
N THR A 188 6.11 -7.02 1.03
CA THR A 188 6.97 -6.47 -0.01
C THR A 188 7.41 -7.59 -0.95
N PHE A 189 8.13 -7.25 -2.01
CA PHE A 189 8.57 -8.22 -3.01
C PHE A 189 10.02 -7.92 -3.41
N ASP A 190 10.87 -8.93 -3.41
CA ASP A 190 12.26 -8.89 -3.85
C ASP A 190 12.49 -9.66 -5.18
#